data_fe1c1b7d897489fefbf4b1481a9d6f9b
#
_entry.id   fe1c1b7d897489fefbf4b1481a9d6f9b
#
_cell.length_a   1.000
_cell.length_b   1.000
_cell.length_c   1.000
_cell.angle_alpha   90.00
_cell.angle_beta   90.00
_cell.angle_gamma   90.00
#
_symmetry.space_group_name_H-M   'P 1'
#
loop_
_entity.id
_entity.type
_entity.pdbx_description
1 polymer ?
#
loop_
_entity_poly.entity_id
_entity_poly.type
_entity_poly.pdbx_seq_one_letter_code
_entity_poly.pdbx_strand_id
1 'polypeptide(L)'
;MKSFSKCGSVLAVLFLLAGTAMGSEALATGTIKGINADKGDFVLTDSAGKDVTFKLGDMVVVNRGGKEGKSDLKAGDAVNVSYDKGLATWTAKYILVQEGDSKKWDLAQGSFKSYDANKKEIICTDAQGKDCTYAMGDAKVRMNCKESKVEDIKIGDRVLCIIPQTAGDKKTLQALMFEPAK
;
A
#
# COMPACT_ATOMS: atom_id res chain seq x y z
N MET A 1 61.58 30.52 10.51
CA MET A 1 60.75 29.37 10.08
C MET A 1 59.31 29.78 10.30
N LYS A 2 58.56 30.08 9.22
CA LYS A 2 57.18 30.57 9.29
C LYS A 2 56.28 29.48 8.71
N SER A 3 55.40 28.90 9.54
CA SER A 3 54.36 27.94 9.14
C SER A 3 53.14 28.70 8.65
N PHE A 4 52.73 28.47 7.40
CA PHE A 4 51.46 28.97 6.84
C PHE A 4 50.38 27.90 6.98
N SER A 5 49.44 28.16 7.87
CA SER A 5 48.20 27.36 8.00
C SER A 5 47.24 27.80 6.88
N LYS A 6 46.91 26.88 5.97
CA LYS A 6 45.87 27.07 4.95
C LYS A 6 44.52 26.70 5.55
N CYS A 7 43.69 27.71 5.80
CA CYS A 7 42.31 27.58 6.13
C CYS A 7 41.52 27.23 4.86
N GLY A 8 41.07 25.98 4.73
CA GLY A 8 40.21 25.52 3.65
C GLY A 8 38.75 25.70 4.06
N SER A 9 38.08 26.68 3.47
CA SER A 9 36.61 26.85 3.61
C SER A 9 35.90 25.71 2.91
N VAL A 10 35.31 24.83 3.67
CA VAL A 10 34.36 23.83 3.16
C VAL A 10 33.01 24.52 3.01
N LEU A 11 32.62 24.81 1.76
CA LEU A 11 31.32 25.31 1.39
C LEU A 11 30.33 24.13 1.48
N ALA A 12 29.61 24.04 2.58
CA ALA A 12 28.51 23.07 2.73
C ALA A 12 27.33 23.54 1.86
N VAL A 13 27.20 22.93 0.68
CA VAL A 13 25.99 23.10 -0.14
C VAL A 13 24.86 22.34 0.53
N LEU A 14 24.00 23.09 1.22
CA LEU A 14 22.77 22.58 1.79
C LEU A 14 21.76 22.36 0.65
N PHE A 15 21.67 21.13 0.14
CA PHE A 15 20.56 20.74 -0.73
C PHE A 15 19.29 20.71 0.10
N LEU A 16 18.51 21.80 0.04
CA LEU A 16 17.10 21.79 0.44
C LEU A 16 16.34 20.91 -0.58
N LEU A 17 16.22 19.65 -0.28
CA LEU A 17 15.19 18.80 -0.87
C LEU A 17 13.85 19.35 -0.38
N ALA A 18 13.23 20.22 -1.18
CA ALA A 18 11.81 20.53 -1.06
C ALA A 18 11.04 19.25 -1.43
N GLY A 19 10.96 18.30 -0.48
CA GLY A 19 10.07 17.18 -0.53
C GLY A 19 8.66 17.73 -0.52
N THR A 20 7.98 17.75 -1.68
CA THR A 20 6.53 17.85 -1.71
C THR A 20 6.00 16.77 -0.77
N ALA A 21 5.25 17.18 0.25
CA ALA A 21 4.57 16.27 1.17
C ALA A 21 3.41 15.60 0.42
N MET A 22 3.75 14.70 -0.50
CA MET A 22 2.82 13.78 -1.12
C MET A 22 2.47 12.75 -0.06
N GLY A 23 1.19 12.61 0.26
CA GLY A 23 0.71 11.58 1.17
C GLY A 23 1.33 10.23 0.76
N SER A 24 2.15 9.65 1.63
CA SER A 24 2.77 8.36 1.39
C SER A 24 1.73 7.28 1.63
N GLU A 25 1.55 6.40 0.66
CA GLU A 25 0.80 5.16 0.91
C GLU A 25 1.54 4.29 1.92
N ALA A 26 0.77 3.64 2.78
CA ALA A 26 1.32 2.77 3.80
C ALA A 26 0.37 1.60 4.10
N LEU A 27 0.90 0.59 4.78
CA LEU A 27 0.14 -0.55 5.27
C LEU A 27 0.08 -0.50 6.80
N ALA A 28 -1.08 -0.90 7.34
CA ALA A 28 -1.26 -1.12 8.77
C ALA A 28 -1.97 -2.44 8.99
N THR A 29 -1.63 -3.13 10.08
CA THR A 29 -2.26 -4.38 10.51
C THR A 29 -2.72 -4.23 11.94
N GLY A 30 -3.90 -4.73 12.26
CA GLY A 30 -4.41 -4.66 13.63
C GLY A 30 -5.84 -5.16 13.73
N THR A 31 -6.49 -4.81 14.85
CA THR A 31 -7.89 -5.16 15.13
C THR A 31 -8.73 -3.90 15.18
N ILE A 32 -9.90 -3.92 14.55
CA ILE A 32 -10.85 -2.81 14.61
C ILE A 32 -11.42 -2.72 16.03
N LYS A 33 -11.14 -1.61 16.70
CA LYS A 33 -11.65 -1.31 18.04
C LYS A 33 -13.09 -0.79 18.00
N GLY A 34 -13.40 0.03 17.01
CA GLY A 34 -14.72 0.63 16.85
C GLY A 34 -14.88 1.35 15.53
N ILE A 35 -16.12 1.56 15.13
CA ILE A 35 -16.50 2.23 13.89
C ILE A 35 -17.46 3.35 14.23
N ASN A 36 -17.22 4.52 13.67
CA ASN A 36 -18.11 5.67 13.74
C ASN A 36 -18.72 5.91 12.35
N ALA A 37 -19.90 5.36 12.13
CA ALA A 37 -20.58 5.44 10.84
C ALA A 37 -20.95 6.88 10.46
N ASP A 38 -21.31 7.73 11.45
CA ASP A 38 -21.71 9.12 11.20
C ASP A 38 -20.55 9.99 10.71
N LYS A 39 -19.34 9.68 11.17
CA LYS A 39 -18.11 10.38 10.75
C LYS A 39 -17.40 9.69 9.59
N GLY A 40 -17.79 8.47 9.24
CA GLY A 40 -17.13 7.67 8.23
C GLY A 40 -15.69 7.32 8.63
N ASP A 41 -15.46 7.01 9.90
CA ASP A 41 -14.13 6.64 10.41
C ASP A 41 -14.18 5.34 11.24
N PHE A 42 -13.01 4.75 11.46
CA PHE A 42 -12.82 3.63 12.36
C PHE A 42 -11.50 3.74 13.13
N VAL A 43 -11.44 3.11 14.28
CA VAL A 43 -10.23 3.02 15.11
C VAL A 43 -9.65 1.63 14.98
N LEU A 44 -8.37 1.55 14.60
CA LEU A 44 -7.57 0.34 14.56
C LEU A 44 -6.62 0.32 15.76
N THR A 45 -6.61 -0.77 16.51
CA THR A 45 -5.55 -1.04 17.49
C THR A 45 -4.48 -1.89 16.81
N ASP A 46 -3.27 -1.37 16.67
CA ASP A 46 -2.13 -2.07 16.04
C ASP A 46 -1.54 -3.16 16.95
N SER A 47 -0.55 -3.90 16.45
CA SER A 47 0.13 -4.97 17.20
C SER A 47 0.91 -4.48 18.42
N ALA A 48 1.20 -3.18 18.51
CA ALA A 48 1.83 -2.55 19.66
C ALA A 48 0.81 -2.04 20.70
N GLY A 49 -0.49 -2.25 20.45
CA GLY A 49 -1.59 -1.78 21.29
C GLY A 49 -1.92 -0.29 21.12
N LYS A 50 -1.39 0.35 20.08
CA LYS A 50 -1.66 1.75 19.80
C LYS A 50 -2.91 1.91 18.95
N ASP A 51 -3.78 2.82 19.36
CA ASP A 51 -4.97 3.18 18.60
C ASP A 51 -4.66 4.20 17.52
N VAL A 52 -5.12 3.92 16.30
CA VAL A 52 -4.98 4.80 15.13
C VAL A 52 -6.34 4.97 14.48
N THR A 53 -6.73 6.22 14.21
CA THR A 53 -8.00 6.52 13.54
C THR A 53 -7.78 6.68 12.04
N PHE A 54 -8.60 5.97 11.26
CA PHE A 54 -8.64 6.04 9.81
C PHE A 54 -9.99 6.57 9.34
N LYS A 55 -9.97 7.43 8.34
CA LYS A 55 -11.16 7.72 7.55
C LYS A 55 -11.38 6.65 6.49
N LEU A 56 -12.63 6.28 6.27
CA LEU A 56 -13.04 5.52 5.11
C LEU A 56 -13.02 6.45 3.90
N GLY A 57 -12.19 6.15 2.90
CA GLY A 57 -12.16 6.91 1.64
C GLY A 57 -13.46 6.68 0.84
N ASP A 58 -13.82 7.63 -0.02
CA ASP A 58 -15.04 7.54 -0.86
C ASP A 58 -15.06 6.29 -1.75
N MET A 59 -13.87 5.82 -2.14
CA MET A 59 -13.67 4.63 -2.97
C MET A 59 -13.03 3.48 -2.17
N VAL A 60 -13.21 3.45 -0.84
CA VAL A 60 -12.68 2.35 -0.03
C VAL A 60 -13.26 1.02 -0.46
N VAL A 61 -12.40 0.01 -0.53
CA VAL A 61 -12.79 -1.37 -0.77
C VAL A 61 -12.57 -2.17 0.50
N VAL A 62 -13.61 -2.83 0.97
CA VAL A 62 -13.53 -3.80 2.07
C VAL A 62 -13.66 -5.20 1.47
N ASN A 63 -12.62 -6.01 1.62
CA ASN A 63 -12.63 -7.40 1.19
C ASN A 63 -12.78 -8.30 2.41
N ARG A 64 -13.91 -9.01 2.48
CA ARG A 64 -14.19 -10.00 3.51
C ARG A 64 -14.43 -11.37 2.85
N GLY A 65 -13.55 -12.33 3.14
CA GLY A 65 -13.68 -13.70 2.62
C GLY A 65 -13.68 -13.78 1.09
N GLY A 66 -12.97 -12.87 0.39
CA GLY A 66 -12.92 -12.80 -1.06
C GLY A 66 -14.05 -12.00 -1.71
N LYS A 67 -15.01 -11.51 -0.93
CA LYS A 67 -16.09 -10.63 -1.41
C LYS A 67 -15.72 -9.18 -1.10
N GLU A 68 -15.82 -8.34 -2.11
CA GLU A 68 -15.52 -6.92 -2.00
C GLU A 68 -16.80 -6.10 -1.87
N GLY A 69 -16.77 -5.12 -0.96
CA GLY A 69 -17.87 -4.20 -0.66
C GLY A 69 -17.36 -2.87 -0.10
N LYS A 70 -18.24 -1.98 0.32
CA LYS A 70 -17.88 -0.65 0.84
C LYS A 70 -17.98 -0.51 2.36
N SER A 71 -18.70 -1.37 3.06
CA SER A 71 -19.11 -1.07 4.44
C SER A 71 -19.27 -2.30 5.35
N ASP A 72 -18.65 -3.42 5.02
CA ASP A 72 -18.75 -4.63 5.84
C ASP A 72 -17.62 -4.74 6.86
N LEU A 73 -17.51 -3.74 7.75
CA LEU A 73 -16.57 -3.73 8.86
C LEU A 73 -17.29 -3.89 10.18
N LYS A 74 -16.65 -4.58 11.12
CA LYS A 74 -17.17 -4.81 12.48
C LYS A 74 -16.08 -4.59 13.52
N ALA A 75 -16.44 -4.13 14.70
CA ALA A 75 -15.55 -4.14 15.85
C ALA A 75 -15.08 -5.57 16.13
N GLY A 76 -13.81 -5.78 16.38
CA GLY A 76 -13.18 -7.08 16.55
C GLY A 76 -12.62 -7.69 15.27
N ASP A 77 -12.85 -7.12 14.09
CA ASP A 77 -12.23 -7.59 12.84
C ASP A 77 -10.72 -7.42 12.89
N ALA A 78 -9.98 -8.49 12.64
CA ALA A 78 -8.56 -8.42 12.32
C ALA A 78 -8.41 -8.03 10.85
N VAL A 79 -7.62 -6.99 10.56
CA VAL A 79 -7.54 -6.40 9.22
C VAL A 79 -6.12 -6.02 8.83
N ASN A 80 -5.85 -6.06 7.51
CA ASN A 80 -4.75 -5.36 6.87
C ASN A 80 -5.31 -4.20 6.09
N VAL A 81 -4.77 -3.00 6.30
CA VAL A 81 -5.27 -1.75 5.73
C VAL A 81 -4.21 -1.10 4.85
N SER A 82 -4.55 -0.86 3.60
CA SER A 82 -3.81 0.06 2.73
C SER A 82 -4.41 1.45 2.86
N TYR A 83 -3.59 2.46 3.10
CA TYR A 83 -4.05 3.82 3.35
C TYR A 83 -3.10 4.91 2.83
N ASP A 84 -3.65 6.07 2.55
CA ASP A 84 -2.89 7.30 2.33
C ASP A 84 -2.64 8.00 3.66
N LYS A 85 -1.37 8.23 3.98
CA LYS A 85 -0.95 8.98 5.15
C LYS A 85 -0.93 10.47 4.83
N GLY A 86 -2.01 11.17 5.09
CA GLY A 86 -2.06 12.63 5.02
C GLY A 86 -1.44 13.29 6.26
N LEU A 87 -1.27 14.62 6.21
CA LEU A 87 -0.68 15.39 7.32
C LEU A 87 -1.55 15.33 8.58
N ALA A 88 -2.87 15.39 8.42
CA ALA A 88 -3.82 15.44 9.55
C ALA A 88 -4.73 14.21 9.61
N THR A 89 -4.86 13.46 8.53
CA THR A 89 -5.83 12.36 8.41
C THR A 89 -5.23 11.22 7.63
N TRP A 90 -5.43 10.00 8.11
CA TRP A 90 -5.08 8.78 7.39
C TRP A 90 -6.33 8.21 6.74
N THR A 91 -6.30 8.03 5.43
CA THR A 91 -7.48 7.63 4.66
C THR A 91 -7.31 6.20 4.15
N ALA A 92 -8.14 5.29 4.63
CA ALA A 92 -8.15 3.91 4.18
C ALA A 92 -8.65 3.80 2.73
N LYS A 93 -7.97 3.01 1.92
CA LYS A 93 -8.26 2.76 0.51
C LYS A 93 -8.68 1.32 0.27
N TYR A 94 -8.01 0.39 0.92
CA TYR A 94 -8.33 -1.02 0.86
C TYR A 94 -8.19 -1.66 2.24
N ILE A 95 -9.19 -2.43 2.63
CA ILE A 95 -9.23 -3.11 3.90
C ILE A 95 -9.46 -4.60 3.64
N LEU A 96 -8.47 -5.41 3.97
CA LEU A 96 -8.54 -6.87 3.87
C LEU A 96 -8.89 -7.42 5.25
N VAL A 97 -10.13 -7.87 5.42
CA VAL A 97 -10.59 -8.51 6.65
C VAL A 97 -10.07 -9.94 6.70
N GLN A 98 -9.38 -10.29 7.77
CA GLN A 98 -8.74 -11.59 7.98
C GLN A 98 -9.78 -12.65 8.39
N GLU A 99 -10.70 -12.97 7.47
CA GLU A 99 -11.81 -13.94 7.68
C GLU A 99 -11.95 -14.87 6.47
N GLY A 100 -12.34 -16.11 6.69
CA GLY A 100 -12.53 -17.08 5.61
C GLY A 100 -11.28 -17.25 4.75
N ASP A 101 -11.42 -17.21 3.44
CA ASP A 101 -10.30 -17.34 2.50
C ASP A 101 -9.30 -16.17 2.57
N SER A 102 -9.76 -14.98 2.97
CA SER A 102 -8.88 -13.80 3.10
C SER A 102 -7.83 -13.95 4.21
N LYS A 103 -7.98 -14.88 5.15
CA LYS A 103 -6.95 -15.21 6.15
C LYS A 103 -5.64 -15.70 5.55
N LYS A 104 -5.69 -16.16 4.31
CA LYS A 104 -4.51 -16.67 3.58
C LYS A 104 -3.83 -15.59 2.75
N TRP A 105 -4.36 -14.36 2.76
CA TRP A 105 -3.89 -13.26 1.92
C TRP A 105 -3.27 -12.15 2.75
N ASP A 106 -2.39 -11.43 2.11
CA ASP A 106 -1.73 -10.25 2.63
C ASP A 106 -1.72 -9.13 1.58
N LEU A 107 -1.36 -7.94 2.00
CA LEU A 107 -1.21 -6.77 1.15
C LEU A 107 0.27 -6.48 0.92
N ALA A 108 0.65 -6.20 -0.32
CA ALA A 108 1.96 -5.67 -0.68
C ALA A 108 1.78 -4.44 -1.55
N GLN A 109 2.56 -3.41 -1.29
CA GLN A 109 2.54 -2.14 -2.02
C GLN A 109 3.86 -1.89 -2.71
N GLY A 110 3.81 -1.18 -3.85
CA GLY A 110 4.99 -0.79 -4.57
C GLY A 110 4.68 0.08 -5.77
N SER A 111 5.70 0.32 -6.58
CA SER A 111 5.58 0.98 -7.88
C SER A 111 5.72 -0.06 -8.98
N PHE A 112 4.85 0.02 -9.97
CA PHE A 112 4.92 -0.87 -11.14
C PHE A 112 6.19 -0.60 -11.95
N LYS A 113 6.92 -1.66 -12.27
CA LYS A 113 8.16 -1.58 -13.05
C LYS A 113 8.01 -2.15 -14.44
N SER A 114 7.42 -3.34 -14.57
CA SER A 114 7.24 -3.98 -15.86
C SER A 114 6.24 -5.14 -15.81
N TYR A 115 5.75 -5.54 -16.98
CA TYR A 115 4.94 -6.72 -17.21
C TYR A 115 5.55 -7.56 -18.34
N ASP A 116 5.76 -8.84 -18.09
CA ASP A 116 6.16 -9.84 -19.10
C ASP A 116 4.92 -10.65 -19.50
N ALA A 117 4.36 -10.36 -20.67
CA ALA A 117 3.16 -11.02 -21.19
C ALA A 117 3.37 -12.52 -21.47
N ASN A 118 4.59 -12.94 -21.84
CA ASN A 118 4.89 -14.34 -22.13
C ASN A 118 4.90 -15.18 -20.86
N LYS A 119 5.44 -14.64 -19.77
CA LYS A 119 5.51 -15.30 -18.47
C LYS A 119 4.28 -15.02 -17.61
N LYS A 120 3.46 -14.04 -18.00
CA LYS A 120 2.37 -13.48 -17.19
C LYS A 120 2.84 -13.06 -15.81
N GLU A 121 3.92 -12.28 -15.76
CA GLU A 121 4.54 -11.81 -14.53
C GLU A 121 4.65 -10.31 -14.51
N ILE A 122 4.38 -9.73 -13.34
CA ILE A 122 4.68 -8.34 -13.08
C ILE A 122 5.88 -8.21 -12.15
N ILE A 123 6.61 -7.12 -12.32
CA ILE A 123 7.67 -6.70 -11.41
C ILE A 123 7.24 -5.37 -10.80
N CYS A 124 7.25 -5.31 -9.48
CA CYS A 124 6.98 -4.11 -8.70
C CYS A 124 8.17 -3.82 -7.80
N THR A 125 8.49 -2.55 -7.61
CA THR A 125 9.53 -2.11 -6.68
C THR A 125 8.87 -1.69 -5.38
N ASP A 126 9.24 -2.30 -4.25
CA ASP A 126 8.69 -1.99 -2.93
C ASP A 126 9.23 -0.65 -2.37
N ALA A 127 8.76 -0.25 -1.19
CA ALA A 127 9.17 0.99 -0.53
C ALA A 127 10.66 1.03 -0.13
N GLN A 128 11.34 -0.13 -0.11
CA GLN A 128 12.77 -0.27 0.16
C GLN A 128 13.61 -0.26 -1.11
N GLY A 129 12.97 -0.12 -2.29
CA GLY A 129 13.64 -0.15 -3.59
C GLY A 129 13.95 -1.56 -4.09
N LYS A 130 13.41 -2.61 -3.47
CA LYS A 130 13.60 -4.01 -3.86
C LYS A 130 12.56 -4.42 -4.88
N ASP A 131 13.00 -5.08 -5.94
CA ASP A 131 12.12 -5.66 -6.94
C ASP A 131 11.47 -6.95 -6.42
N CYS A 132 10.15 -7.01 -6.55
CA CYS A 132 9.33 -8.16 -6.22
C CYS A 132 8.62 -8.64 -7.48
N THR A 133 8.74 -9.93 -7.81
CA THR A 133 8.09 -10.54 -8.99
C THR A 133 6.87 -11.33 -8.54
N TYR A 134 5.75 -11.10 -9.22
CA TYR A 134 4.48 -11.77 -8.97
C TYR A 134 3.95 -12.39 -10.26
N ALA A 135 3.44 -13.64 -10.17
CA ALA A 135 2.67 -14.23 -11.25
C ALA A 135 1.26 -13.66 -11.25
N MET A 136 0.77 -13.25 -12.42
CA MET A 136 -0.59 -12.68 -12.55
C MET A 136 -1.69 -13.70 -12.30
N GLY A 137 -1.50 -14.97 -12.75
CA GLY A 137 -2.58 -15.97 -12.67
C GLY A 137 -3.88 -15.42 -13.26
N ASP A 138 -4.99 -15.62 -12.51
CA ASP A 138 -6.31 -15.09 -12.83
C ASP A 138 -6.64 -13.82 -12.03
N ALA A 139 -5.63 -13.08 -11.58
CA ALA A 139 -5.80 -11.90 -10.76
C ALA A 139 -6.65 -10.84 -11.47
N LYS A 140 -7.65 -10.34 -10.76
CA LYS A 140 -8.44 -9.19 -11.22
C LYS A 140 -7.61 -7.92 -11.13
N VAL A 141 -7.54 -7.19 -12.25
CA VAL A 141 -6.84 -5.90 -12.32
C VAL A 141 -7.86 -4.77 -12.24
N ARG A 142 -7.58 -3.77 -11.41
CA ARG A 142 -8.47 -2.61 -11.21
C ARG A 142 -7.69 -1.31 -11.12
N MET A 143 -8.25 -0.29 -11.74
CA MET A 143 -7.81 1.09 -11.59
C MET A 143 -8.88 1.86 -10.82
N ASN A 144 -8.54 2.43 -9.66
CA ASN A 144 -9.51 3.19 -8.85
C ASN A 144 -10.84 2.44 -8.66
N CYS A 145 -10.78 1.16 -8.28
CA CYS A 145 -11.93 0.27 -8.05
C CYS A 145 -12.75 -0.11 -9.30
N LYS A 146 -12.36 0.28 -10.50
CA LYS A 146 -12.96 -0.14 -11.77
C LYS A 146 -12.14 -1.23 -12.43
N GLU A 147 -12.81 -2.18 -13.08
CA GLU A 147 -12.09 -3.18 -13.89
C GLU A 147 -11.19 -2.51 -14.92
N SER A 148 -9.99 -3.06 -15.07
CA SER A 148 -8.96 -2.59 -15.96
C SER A 148 -8.10 -3.76 -16.44
N LYS A 149 -7.08 -3.49 -17.23
CA LYS A 149 -6.14 -4.48 -17.74
C LYS A 149 -4.74 -4.19 -17.24
N VAL A 150 -3.89 -5.20 -17.20
CA VAL A 150 -2.48 -5.04 -16.79
C VAL A 150 -1.72 -4.13 -17.77
N GLU A 151 -2.12 -4.12 -19.03
CA GLU A 151 -1.54 -3.28 -20.08
C GLU A 151 -1.83 -1.78 -19.90
N ASP A 152 -2.83 -1.44 -19.08
CA ASP A 152 -3.17 -0.05 -18.78
C ASP A 152 -2.23 0.56 -17.72
N ILE A 153 -1.45 -0.28 -17.01
CA ILE A 153 -0.54 0.16 -15.94
C ILE A 153 0.72 0.75 -16.56
N LYS A 154 1.10 1.93 -16.13
CA LYS A 154 2.31 2.61 -16.57
C LYS A 154 3.45 2.43 -15.58
N ILE A 155 4.69 2.46 -16.08
CA ILE A 155 5.87 2.43 -15.22
C ILE A 155 5.79 3.59 -14.22
N GLY A 156 5.99 3.26 -12.94
CA GLY A 156 5.90 4.21 -11.84
C GLY A 156 4.50 4.34 -11.20
N ASP A 157 3.45 3.78 -11.83
CA ASP A 157 2.14 3.74 -11.19
C ASP A 157 2.20 2.98 -9.87
N ARG A 158 1.44 3.46 -8.89
CA ARG A 158 1.34 2.80 -7.59
C ARG A 158 0.48 1.56 -7.71
N VAL A 159 0.94 0.47 -7.12
CA VAL A 159 0.25 -0.80 -7.13
C VAL A 159 0.05 -1.35 -5.72
N LEU A 160 -1.13 -1.91 -5.49
CA LEU A 160 -1.48 -2.71 -4.34
C LEU A 160 -1.73 -4.14 -4.82
N CYS A 161 -0.92 -5.06 -4.36
CA CYS A 161 -0.99 -6.48 -4.67
C CYS A 161 -1.64 -7.24 -3.51
N ILE A 162 -2.68 -8.01 -3.77
CA ILE A 162 -3.25 -8.97 -2.84
C ILE A 162 -2.58 -10.31 -3.11
N ILE A 163 -1.78 -10.78 -2.16
CA ILE A 163 -0.87 -11.92 -2.28
C ILE A 163 -1.17 -13.01 -1.26
N PRO A 164 -0.87 -14.29 -1.55
CA PRO A 164 -0.92 -15.33 -0.52
C PRO A 164 0.14 -15.08 0.57
N GLN A 165 -0.20 -15.38 1.81
CA GLN A 165 0.74 -15.31 2.96
C GLN A 165 1.79 -16.43 2.94
N THR A 166 1.60 -17.45 2.12
CA THR A 166 2.52 -18.59 2.05
C THR A 166 3.92 -18.17 1.57
N ALA A 167 4.93 -18.64 2.27
CA ALA A 167 6.31 -18.47 1.85
C ALA A 167 6.58 -19.26 0.55
N GLY A 168 7.19 -18.59 -0.42
CA GLY A 168 7.59 -19.17 -1.70
C GLY A 168 8.22 -18.07 -2.55
N ASP A 169 9.15 -18.48 -3.42
CA ASP A 169 9.87 -17.52 -4.27
C ASP A 169 8.98 -16.83 -5.30
N LYS A 170 7.82 -17.44 -5.61
CA LYS A 170 6.89 -16.94 -6.62
C LYS A 170 5.48 -16.89 -6.07
N LYS A 171 5.02 -15.68 -5.75
CA LYS A 171 3.66 -15.46 -5.28
C LYS A 171 2.73 -15.18 -6.47
N THR A 172 1.59 -15.89 -6.51
CA THR A 172 0.53 -15.62 -7.49
C THR A 172 -0.44 -14.61 -6.92
N LEU A 173 -0.71 -13.54 -7.66
CA LEU A 173 -1.67 -12.52 -7.25
C LEU A 173 -3.10 -13.06 -7.19
N GLN A 174 -3.85 -12.63 -6.19
CA GLN A 174 -5.29 -12.79 -6.12
C GLN A 174 -6.01 -11.61 -6.77
N ALA A 175 -5.48 -10.41 -6.58
CA ALA A 175 -5.94 -9.20 -7.25
C ALA A 175 -4.80 -8.17 -7.30
N LEU A 176 -4.93 -7.23 -8.22
CA LEU A 176 -4.03 -6.09 -8.40
C LEU A 176 -4.85 -4.82 -8.53
N MET A 177 -4.57 -3.85 -7.70
CA MET A 177 -5.13 -2.51 -7.83
C MET A 177 -4.00 -1.54 -8.18
N PHE A 178 -4.29 -0.56 -9.02
CA PHE A 178 -3.31 0.47 -9.34
C PHE A 178 -3.93 1.86 -9.40
N GLU A 179 -3.08 2.84 -9.18
CA GLU A 179 -3.39 4.26 -9.32
C GLU A 179 -2.25 4.93 -10.08
N PRO A 180 -2.55 5.89 -10.96
CA PRO A 180 -1.54 6.68 -11.64
C PRO A 180 -0.58 7.32 -10.64
N ALA A 181 0.71 7.36 -10.99
CA ALA A 181 1.70 8.15 -10.25
C ALA A 181 1.21 9.61 -10.20
N LYS A 182 1.29 10.22 -9.01
CA LYS A 182 0.92 11.64 -8.80
C LYS A 182 2.04 12.55 -9.23
#